data_54d17606d6ce277bfe901c9cb3d8bce5
#
_entry.id   54d17606d6ce277bfe901c9cb3d8bce5
#
_cell.length_a   1.000
_cell.length_b   1.000
_cell.length_c   1.000
_cell.angle_alpha   90.00
_cell.angle_beta   90.00
_cell.angle_gamma   90.00
#
_symmetry.space_group_name_H-M   'P 1'
#
loop_
_entity.id
_entity.type
_entity.pdbx_description
1 polymer ?
#
loop_
_entity_poly.entity_id
_entity_poly.type
_entity_poly.pdbx_seq_one_letter_code
_entity_poly.pdbx_strand_id
1 'polypeptide(L)'
;MTINHLAKHFLPKGGGLVELVQAIRAGELRAYRPAETGPVGVGAWLLKAQEFASWQQARTGGKGLTLPGLSVVKAAALLGVKEECAYAFVRLGLLWSTNVEHGRRTQLVVKPQAIERFRRGYILGPEIAVYLGTSTKEAFKLLWEARFRPVAGPTIPNAACRQYVWVRSKKLIEYLMGEAMQSDDPDATTLLSTPIAQPRDSRFKHVGSR
;
A
#
# COMPACT_ATOMS: atom_id res chain seq x y z
N MET A 1 -22.55 2.96 -16.34
CA MET A 1 -21.29 2.29 -16.74
C MET A 1 -21.59 1.37 -17.92
N THR A 2 -20.71 1.28 -18.92
CA THR A 2 -20.91 0.36 -20.06
C THR A 2 -20.57 -1.08 -19.68
N ILE A 3 -21.20 -2.07 -20.32
CA ILE A 3 -20.89 -3.50 -20.12
C ILE A 3 -19.42 -3.78 -20.50
N ASN A 4 -18.89 -3.15 -21.54
CA ASN A 4 -17.47 -3.28 -21.88
C ASN A 4 -16.55 -2.80 -20.77
N HIS A 5 -16.88 -1.68 -20.12
CA HIS A 5 -16.11 -1.17 -18.99
C HIS A 5 -16.17 -2.14 -17.81
N LEU A 6 -17.35 -2.65 -17.49
CA LEU A 6 -17.54 -3.65 -16.42
C LEU A 6 -16.78 -4.94 -16.72
N ALA A 7 -16.86 -5.47 -17.93
CA ALA A 7 -16.15 -6.68 -18.33
C ALA A 7 -14.64 -6.54 -18.24
N LYS A 8 -14.11 -5.34 -18.56
CA LYS A 8 -12.67 -5.08 -18.52
C LYS A 8 -12.11 -4.90 -17.10
N HIS A 9 -12.90 -4.30 -16.21
CA HIS A 9 -12.39 -3.81 -14.93
C HIS A 9 -12.93 -4.55 -13.69
N PHE A 10 -14.13 -5.13 -13.78
CA PHE A 10 -14.85 -5.61 -12.61
C PHE A 10 -15.26 -7.09 -12.64
N LEU A 11 -15.32 -7.69 -13.83
CA LEU A 11 -15.73 -9.08 -13.95
C LEU A 11 -14.54 -10.04 -13.98
N PRO A 12 -14.65 -11.25 -13.38
CA PRO A 12 -13.60 -12.25 -13.41
C PRO A 12 -13.30 -12.74 -14.83
N LYS A 13 -12.08 -13.20 -15.06
CA LYS A 13 -11.69 -13.86 -16.31
C LYS A 13 -12.47 -15.17 -16.46
N GLY A 14 -13.11 -15.36 -17.61
CA GLY A 14 -13.89 -16.56 -17.89
C GLY A 14 -15.24 -16.56 -17.19
N GLY A 15 -16.33 -16.46 -17.93
CA GLY A 15 -17.71 -16.58 -17.43
C GLY A 15 -18.36 -15.30 -16.89
N GLY A 16 -17.62 -14.35 -16.31
CA GLY A 16 -18.25 -13.19 -15.66
C GLY A 16 -19.10 -12.32 -16.58
N LEU A 17 -18.74 -12.20 -17.87
CA LEU A 17 -19.58 -11.51 -18.86
C LEU A 17 -20.85 -12.32 -19.17
N VAL A 18 -20.74 -13.63 -19.28
CA VAL A 18 -21.88 -14.52 -19.52
C VAL A 18 -22.88 -14.41 -18.37
N GLU A 19 -22.38 -14.46 -17.14
CA GLU A 19 -23.20 -14.32 -15.94
C GLU A 19 -23.90 -12.96 -15.86
N LEU A 20 -23.20 -11.87 -16.23
CA LEU A 20 -23.78 -10.53 -16.31
C LEU A 20 -24.92 -10.47 -17.33
N VAL A 21 -24.71 -11.05 -18.53
CA VAL A 21 -25.73 -11.09 -19.57
C VAL A 21 -26.92 -11.96 -19.14
N GLN A 22 -26.68 -13.07 -18.46
CA GLN A 22 -27.75 -13.93 -17.91
C GLN A 22 -28.56 -13.18 -16.84
N ALA A 23 -27.92 -12.42 -15.94
CA ALA A 23 -28.60 -11.62 -14.93
C ALA A 23 -29.47 -10.51 -15.57
N ILE A 24 -29.00 -9.89 -16.66
CA ILE A 24 -29.80 -8.93 -17.43
C ILE A 24 -31.01 -9.62 -18.07
N ARG A 25 -30.83 -10.81 -18.65
CA ARG A 25 -31.91 -11.58 -19.25
C ARG A 25 -32.94 -12.08 -18.22
N ALA A 26 -32.47 -12.42 -17.02
CA ALA A 26 -33.34 -12.82 -15.90
C ALA A 26 -34.04 -11.64 -15.22
N GLY A 27 -33.74 -10.39 -15.61
CA GLY A 27 -34.33 -9.20 -15.01
C GLY A 27 -33.74 -8.79 -13.66
N GLU A 28 -32.66 -9.46 -13.21
CA GLU A 28 -31.95 -9.11 -11.97
C GLU A 28 -31.21 -7.77 -12.08
N LEU A 29 -30.81 -7.40 -13.30
CA LEU A 29 -30.15 -6.15 -13.63
C LEU A 29 -30.84 -5.45 -14.78
N ARG A 30 -31.04 -4.14 -14.66
CA ARG A 30 -31.60 -3.32 -15.73
C ARG A 30 -30.50 -2.76 -16.60
N ALA A 31 -30.53 -3.13 -17.89
CA ALA A 31 -29.64 -2.55 -18.88
C ALA A 31 -30.39 -1.48 -19.68
N TYR A 32 -29.71 -0.37 -19.94
CA TYR A 32 -30.23 0.76 -20.70
C TYR A 32 -29.49 0.81 -22.03
N ARG A 33 -30.25 0.97 -23.14
CA ARG A 33 -29.66 1.18 -24.45
C ARG A 33 -29.21 2.64 -24.58
N PRO A 34 -28.01 2.91 -25.10
CA PRO A 34 -27.61 4.28 -25.42
C PRO A 34 -28.55 4.85 -26.49
N ALA A 35 -28.61 6.19 -26.58
CA ALA A 35 -29.38 6.86 -27.63
C ALA A 35 -28.99 6.39 -29.05
N GLU A 36 -29.89 6.50 -30.04
CA GLU A 36 -29.74 5.91 -31.35
C GLU A 36 -28.46 6.26 -32.13
N THR A 37 -27.80 7.34 -31.77
CA THR A 37 -26.53 7.79 -32.37
C THR A 37 -25.27 7.19 -31.72
N GLY A 38 -25.43 6.25 -30.76
CA GLY A 38 -24.32 5.67 -30.00
C GLY A 38 -23.77 4.36 -30.57
N PRO A 39 -22.70 3.80 -29.92
CA PRO A 39 -22.11 2.52 -30.29
C PRO A 39 -23.16 1.39 -30.29
N VAL A 40 -23.14 0.54 -31.32
CA VAL A 40 -24.07 -0.59 -31.47
C VAL A 40 -23.49 -1.84 -30.82
N GLY A 41 -24.33 -2.61 -30.13
CA GLY A 41 -23.98 -3.90 -29.53
C GLY A 41 -24.13 -3.96 -28.01
N VAL A 42 -24.16 -5.18 -27.49
CA VAL A 42 -24.34 -5.46 -26.05
C VAL A 42 -23.30 -4.78 -25.17
N GLY A 43 -22.07 -4.65 -25.65
CA GLY A 43 -20.98 -4.01 -24.92
C GLY A 43 -21.19 -2.51 -24.65
N ALA A 44 -22.06 -1.85 -25.44
CA ALA A 44 -22.40 -0.43 -25.28
C ALA A 44 -23.55 -0.20 -24.30
N TRP A 45 -24.26 -1.23 -23.87
CA TRP A 45 -25.36 -1.11 -22.91
C TRP A 45 -24.87 -0.54 -21.60
N LEU A 46 -25.71 0.28 -20.98
CA LEU A 46 -25.42 0.99 -19.74
C LEU A 46 -26.09 0.28 -18.57
N LEU A 47 -25.36 0.13 -17.46
CA LEU A 47 -25.92 -0.27 -16.17
C LEU A 47 -25.69 0.85 -15.16
N LYS A 48 -26.62 0.98 -14.21
CA LYS A 48 -26.40 1.83 -13.05
C LYS A 48 -25.34 1.23 -12.17
N ALA A 49 -24.36 2.04 -11.77
CA ALA A 49 -23.23 1.57 -10.95
C ALA A 49 -23.69 0.96 -9.62
N GLN A 50 -24.72 1.54 -9.02
CA GLN A 50 -25.26 1.08 -7.74
C GLN A 50 -25.97 -0.29 -7.84
N GLU A 51 -26.80 -0.49 -8.90
CA GLU A 51 -27.48 -1.77 -9.15
C GLU A 51 -26.45 -2.89 -9.42
N PHE A 52 -25.42 -2.60 -10.22
CA PHE A 52 -24.33 -3.53 -10.49
C PHE A 52 -23.54 -3.89 -9.20
N ALA A 53 -23.23 -2.89 -8.37
CA ALA A 53 -22.51 -3.13 -7.12
C ALA A 53 -23.33 -4.01 -6.15
N SER A 54 -24.64 -3.74 -6.02
CA SER A 54 -25.52 -4.54 -5.17
C SER A 54 -25.65 -5.99 -5.68
N TRP A 55 -25.82 -6.18 -6.98
CA TRP A 55 -25.89 -7.50 -7.60
C TRP A 55 -24.59 -8.28 -7.40
N GLN A 56 -23.45 -7.65 -7.59
CA GLN A 56 -22.15 -8.27 -7.39
C GLN A 56 -21.92 -8.61 -5.92
N GLN A 57 -22.33 -7.75 -5.00
CA GLN A 57 -22.26 -7.99 -3.55
C GLN A 57 -23.09 -9.19 -3.12
N ALA A 58 -24.31 -9.33 -3.64
CA ALA A 58 -25.19 -10.47 -3.36
C ALA A 58 -24.56 -11.79 -3.81
N ARG A 59 -23.90 -11.83 -4.97
CA ARG A 59 -23.25 -13.02 -5.53
C ARG A 59 -21.95 -13.40 -4.81
N THR A 60 -21.19 -12.43 -4.36
CA THR A 60 -19.91 -12.65 -3.68
C THR A 60 -20.05 -12.90 -2.17
N GLY A 61 -21.28 -13.09 -1.70
CA GLY A 61 -21.56 -13.33 -0.28
C GLY A 61 -21.13 -12.16 0.60
N GLY A 62 -21.33 -10.93 0.11
CA GLY A 62 -20.92 -9.74 0.86
C GLY A 62 -19.42 -9.41 0.79
N LYS A 63 -18.63 -10.23 0.11
CA LYS A 63 -17.26 -9.86 -0.30
C LYS A 63 -17.33 -8.85 -1.44
N GLY A 64 -17.84 -7.66 -1.12
CA GLY A 64 -17.99 -6.56 -2.08
C GLY A 64 -16.66 -6.22 -2.75
N LEU A 65 -16.75 -5.43 -3.80
CA LEU A 65 -15.64 -4.80 -4.56
C LEU A 65 -14.62 -4.02 -3.70
N THR A 66 -14.73 -4.05 -2.39
CA THR A 66 -13.73 -3.51 -1.48
C THR A 66 -12.51 -4.39 -1.55
N LEU A 67 -11.46 -3.88 -2.17
CA LEU A 67 -10.13 -4.47 -2.07
C LEU A 67 -9.87 -4.79 -0.59
N PRO A 68 -9.38 -5.99 -0.24
CA PRO A 68 -9.12 -6.37 1.16
C PRO A 68 -7.92 -5.61 1.74
N GLY A 69 -7.74 -4.35 1.36
CA GLY A 69 -6.67 -3.47 1.77
C GLY A 69 -6.53 -2.23 0.88
N LEU A 70 -5.45 -1.52 1.07
CA LEU A 70 -5.14 -0.26 0.41
C LEU A 70 -4.28 -0.50 -0.83
N SER A 71 -4.45 0.30 -1.87
CA SER A 71 -3.46 0.34 -2.95
C SER A 71 -2.12 0.84 -2.42
N VAL A 72 -1.01 0.49 -3.08
CA VAL A 72 0.33 0.98 -2.70
C VAL A 72 0.40 2.50 -2.69
N VAL A 73 -0.32 3.17 -3.59
CA VAL A 73 -0.45 4.63 -3.65
C VAL A 73 -1.08 5.19 -2.37
N LYS A 74 -2.19 4.61 -1.93
CA LYS A 74 -2.83 5.01 -0.66
C LYS A 74 -1.95 4.71 0.55
N ALA A 75 -1.22 3.58 0.53
CA ALA A 75 -0.26 3.25 1.57
C ALA A 75 0.90 4.26 1.61
N ALA A 76 1.41 4.71 0.46
CA ALA A 76 2.42 5.75 0.35
C ALA A 76 1.96 7.07 0.99
N ALA A 77 0.73 7.50 0.68
CA ALA A 77 0.14 8.71 1.28
C ALA A 77 0.03 8.60 2.80
N LEU A 78 -0.41 7.43 3.33
CA LEU A 78 -0.49 7.20 4.77
C LEU A 78 0.89 7.16 5.46
N LEU A 79 1.92 6.69 4.76
CA LEU A 79 3.30 6.67 5.26
C LEU A 79 4.01 8.02 5.09
N GLY A 80 3.39 9.00 4.41
CA GLY A 80 4.02 10.29 4.12
C GLY A 80 5.20 10.20 3.16
N VAL A 81 5.22 9.19 2.26
CA VAL A 81 6.31 8.95 1.32
C VAL A 81 5.83 9.05 -0.13
N LYS A 82 6.77 9.23 -1.06
CA LYS A 82 6.46 9.14 -2.49
C LYS A 82 6.09 7.70 -2.88
N GLU A 83 5.24 7.54 -3.88
CA GLU A 83 4.79 6.22 -4.38
C GLU A 83 5.95 5.29 -4.71
N GLU A 84 6.98 5.81 -5.37
CA GLU A 84 8.20 5.07 -5.73
C GLU A 84 8.88 4.45 -4.50
N CYS A 85 8.88 5.16 -3.37
CA CYS A 85 9.43 4.66 -2.11
C CYS A 85 8.56 3.52 -1.55
N ALA A 86 7.24 3.65 -1.59
CA ALA A 86 6.34 2.60 -1.13
C ALA A 86 6.46 1.32 -1.98
N TYR A 87 6.57 1.44 -3.31
CA TYR A 87 6.87 0.30 -4.18
C TYR A 87 8.24 -0.31 -3.89
N ALA A 88 9.26 0.51 -3.60
CA ALA A 88 10.57 0.01 -3.19
C ALA A 88 10.48 -0.74 -1.86
N PHE A 89 9.73 -0.24 -0.87
CA PHE A 89 9.53 -0.91 0.42
C PHE A 89 8.84 -2.26 0.26
N VAL A 90 7.85 -2.36 -0.64
CA VAL A 90 7.22 -3.64 -0.97
C VAL A 90 8.22 -4.60 -1.60
N ARG A 91 8.98 -4.16 -2.60
CA ARG A 91 9.98 -4.98 -3.29
C ARG A 91 11.07 -5.48 -2.34
N LEU A 92 11.46 -4.66 -1.37
CA LEU A 92 12.46 -4.98 -0.36
C LEU A 92 11.90 -5.82 0.81
N GLY A 93 10.61 -6.14 0.81
CA GLY A 93 9.95 -6.88 1.88
C GLY A 93 9.77 -6.10 3.19
N LEU A 94 10.06 -4.80 3.19
CA LEU A 94 9.88 -3.93 4.37
C LEU A 94 8.40 -3.63 4.61
N LEU A 95 7.63 -3.43 3.54
CA LEU A 95 6.19 -3.22 3.59
C LEU A 95 5.46 -4.44 3.01
N TRP A 96 4.73 -5.15 3.84
CA TRP A 96 4.02 -6.36 3.43
C TRP A 96 2.83 -6.04 2.54
N SER A 97 2.76 -6.74 1.43
CA SER A 97 1.69 -6.63 0.46
C SER A 97 1.25 -8.00 -0.02
N THR A 98 0.07 -8.07 -0.61
CA THR A 98 -0.50 -9.28 -1.18
C THR A 98 -1.01 -8.96 -2.58
N ASN A 99 -0.85 -9.88 -3.52
CA ASN A 99 -1.51 -9.79 -4.81
C ASN A 99 -2.95 -10.24 -4.66
N VAL A 100 -3.88 -9.40 -5.09
CA VAL A 100 -5.31 -9.69 -5.09
C VAL A 100 -5.82 -9.62 -6.51
N GLU A 101 -6.51 -10.65 -6.94
CA GLU A 101 -7.19 -10.63 -8.22
C GLU A 101 -8.42 -9.73 -8.12
N HIS A 102 -8.49 -8.73 -8.96
CA HIS A 102 -9.62 -7.82 -9.07
C HIS A 102 -10.08 -7.77 -10.54
N GLY A 103 -11.13 -8.50 -10.84
CA GLY A 103 -11.59 -8.71 -12.21
C GLY A 103 -10.52 -9.43 -13.04
N ARG A 104 -10.05 -8.75 -14.10
CA ARG A 104 -9.00 -9.28 -15.00
C ARG A 104 -7.58 -8.85 -14.61
N ARG A 105 -7.41 -8.11 -13.54
CA ARG A 105 -6.12 -7.55 -13.13
C ARG A 105 -5.72 -8.08 -11.77
N THR A 106 -4.45 -8.39 -11.65
CA THR A 106 -3.83 -8.59 -10.34
C THR A 106 -3.43 -7.22 -9.81
N GLN A 107 -3.85 -6.89 -8.61
CA GLN A 107 -3.51 -5.64 -7.94
C GLN A 107 -2.74 -5.92 -6.66
N LEU A 108 -1.67 -5.18 -6.46
CA LEU A 108 -0.89 -5.23 -5.25
C LEU A 108 -1.60 -4.41 -4.14
N VAL A 109 -1.84 -5.05 -3.01
CA VAL A 109 -2.63 -4.50 -1.91
C VAL A 109 -1.84 -4.57 -0.62
N VAL A 110 -1.87 -3.50 0.14
CA VAL A 110 -1.25 -3.37 1.46
C VAL A 110 -2.34 -3.37 2.52
N LYS A 111 -2.28 -4.29 3.47
CA LYS A 111 -3.22 -4.31 4.59
C LYS A 111 -2.90 -3.20 5.59
N PRO A 112 -3.90 -2.59 6.27
CA PRO A 112 -3.65 -1.58 7.31
C PRO A 112 -2.66 -2.05 8.37
N GLN A 113 -2.75 -3.30 8.79
CA GLN A 113 -1.83 -3.90 9.77
C GLN A 113 -0.36 -3.92 9.29
N ALA A 114 -0.13 -3.99 7.98
CA ALA A 114 1.22 -3.93 7.41
C ALA A 114 1.81 -2.51 7.53
N ILE A 115 1.00 -1.47 7.43
CA ILE A 115 1.40 -0.07 7.65
C ILE A 115 1.78 0.12 9.12
N GLU A 116 0.93 -0.33 10.04
CA GLU A 116 1.22 -0.27 11.48
C GLU A 116 2.50 -1.03 11.83
N ARG A 117 2.68 -2.23 11.26
CA ARG A 117 3.91 -3.01 11.46
C ARG A 117 5.13 -2.27 10.91
N PHE A 118 5.02 -1.65 9.74
CA PHE A 118 6.09 -0.85 9.16
C PHE A 118 6.48 0.30 10.11
N ARG A 119 5.52 1.09 10.58
CA ARG A 119 5.75 2.20 11.51
C ARG A 119 6.39 1.77 12.83
N ARG A 120 6.00 0.59 13.35
CA ARG A 120 6.60 0.03 14.57
C ARG A 120 8.01 -0.49 14.36
N GLY A 121 8.30 -1.04 13.18
CA GLY A 121 9.59 -1.68 12.89
C GLY A 121 10.62 -0.74 12.28
N TYR A 122 10.19 0.34 11.65
CA TYR A 122 11.07 1.22 10.87
C TYR A 122 10.83 2.69 11.18
N ILE A 123 11.86 3.49 10.94
CA ILE A 123 11.83 4.94 11.04
C ILE A 123 12.46 5.52 9.77
N LEU A 124 11.87 6.60 9.26
CA LEU A 124 12.28 7.23 8.01
C LEU A 124 13.26 8.38 8.27
N GLY A 125 14.12 8.68 7.29
CA GLY A 125 15.08 9.77 7.40
C GLY A 125 14.48 11.12 7.76
N PRO A 126 13.37 11.57 7.14
CA PRO A 126 12.69 12.80 7.54
C PRO A 126 12.18 12.80 8.98
N GLU A 127 11.67 11.67 9.48
CA GLU A 127 11.25 11.57 10.88
C GLU A 127 12.44 11.76 11.82
N ILE A 128 13.57 11.10 11.53
CA ILE A 128 14.81 11.25 12.32
C ILE A 128 15.30 12.69 12.28
N ALA A 129 15.25 13.35 11.11
CA ALA A 129 15.65 14.73 10.96
C ALA A 129 14.83 15.68 11.86
N VAL A 130 13.53 15.41 12.01
CA VAL A 130 12.64 16.15 12.94
C VAL A 130 13.08 15.92 14.38
N TYR A 131 13.37 14.68 14.79
CA TYR A 131 13.84 14.38 16.15
C TYR A 131 15.15 15.08 16.51
N LEU A 132 16.07 15.16 15.53
CA LEU A 132 17.38 15.77 15.75
C LEU A 132 17.39 17.28 15.50
N GLY A 133 16.24 17.89 15.16
CA GLY A 133 16.15 19.32 14.81
C GLY A 133 17.06 19.72 13.64
N THR A 134 17.30 18.82 12.68
CA THR A 134 18.30 19.00 11.62
C THR A 134 17.78 18.59 10.23
N SER A 135 18.62 18.71 9.22
CA SER A 135 18.30 18.25 7.87
C SER A 135 18.43 16.72 7.75
N THR A 136 17.68 16.09 6.83
CA THR A 136 17.81 14.66 6.55
C THR A 136 19.23 14.23 6.18
N LYS A 137 19.99 15.12 5.53
CA LYS A 137 21.40 14.87 5.17
C LYS A 137 22.30 14.83 6.40
N GLU A 138 22.11 15.78 7.30
CA GLU A 138 22.88 15.85 8.53
C GLU A 138 22.49 14.73 9.50
N ALA A 139 21.19 14.42 9.63
CA ALA A 139 20.70 13.27 10.39
C ALA A 139 21.33 11.96 9.91
N PHE A 140 21.45 11.76 8.58
CA PHE A 140 22.15 10.59 8.04
C PHE A 140 23.62 10.56 8.48
N LYS A 141 24.33 11.67 8.43
CA LYS A 141 25.75 11.77 8.80
C LYS A 141 25.94 11.44 10.28
N LEU A 142 25.14 12.06 11.17
CA LEU A 142 25.17 11.79 12.62
C LEU A 142 24.94 10.33 12.93
N LEU A 143 23.90 9.73 12.33
CA LEU A 143 23.61 8.31 12.54
C LEU A 143 24.72 7.42 11.96
N TRP A 144 25.33 7.80 10.85
CA TRP A 144 26.43 7.06 10.26
C TRP A 144 27.69 7.08 11.17
N GLU A 145 28.01 8.23 11.74
CA GLU A 145 29.10 8.41 12.72
C GLU A 145 28.82 7.63 14.00
N ALA A 146 27.56 7.64 14.49
CA ALA A 146 27.09 6.83 15.61
C ALA A 146 26.94 5.33 15.28
N ARG A 147 27.38 4.88 14.09
CA ARG A 147 27.36 3.49 13.63
C ARG A 147 25.97 2.88 13.40
N PHE A 148 24.92 3.68 13.33
CA PHE A 148 23.62 3.21 12.87
C PHE A 148 23.57 3.14 11.35
N ARG A 149 23.25 1.97 10.80
CA ARG A 149 23.22 1.74 9.35
C ARG A 149 21.77 1.64 8.87
N PRO A 150 21.40 2.35 7.79
CA PRO A 150 20.08 2.20 7.18
C PRO A 150 19.95 0.83 6.51
N VAL A 151 18.73 0.28 6.53
CA VAL A 151 18.39 -0.98 5.85
C VAL A 151 17.98 -0.76 4.40
N ALA A 152 17.62 0.46 4.04
CA ALA A 152 17.36 0.88 2.67
C ALA A 152 17.71 2.35 2.48
N GLY A 153 18.08 2.73 1.27
CA GLY A 153 18.41 4.12 0.95
C GLY A 153 19.10 4.28 -0.40
N PRO A 154 19.36 5.54 -0.83
CA PRO A 154 19.94 5.82 -2.15
C PRO A 154 21.31 5.18 -2.39
N THR A 155 22.10 5.00 -1.34
CA THR A 155 23.47 4.49 -1.41
C THR A 155 23.61 3.06 -0.92
N ILE A 156 22.49 2.38 -0.60
CA ILE A 156 22.54 1.01 -0.05
C ILE A 156 22.49 0.00 -1.19
N PRO A 157 23.53 -0.80 -1.40
CA PRO A 157 23.54 -1.84 -2.41
C PRO A 157 22.39 -2.82 -2.20
N ASN A 158 21.72 -3.23 -3.30
CA ASN A 158 20.58 -4.16 -3.30
C ASN A 158 19.33 -3.70 -2.52
N ALA A 159 19.38 -2.53 -1.86
CA ALA A 159 18.28 -1.96 -1.11
C ALA A 159 18.02 -0.49 -1.54
N ALA A 160 18.20 -0.21 -2.84
CA ALA A 160 18.06 1.13 -3.39
C ALA A 160 16.62 1.65 -3.24
N CYS A 161 16.49 2.77 -2.53
CA CYS A 161 15.28 3.53 -2.37
C CYS A 161 15.65 5.02 -2.27
N ARG A 162 14.81 5.93 -2.74
CA ARG A 162 15.08 7.37 -2.64
C ARG A 162 15.15 7.91 -1.21
N GLN A 163 14.66 7.13 -0.25
CA GLN A 163 14.56 7.55 1.14
C GLN A 163 15.29 6.56 2.04
N TYR A 164 16.10 7.06 2.95
CA TYR A 164 16.74 6.22 3.95
C TYR A 164 15.74 5.70 4.98
N VAL A 165 15.91 4.43 5.34
CA VAL A 165 15.07 3.70 6.31
C VAL A 165 15.97 3.00 7.30
N TRP A 166 15.69 3.14 8.58
CA TRP A 166 16.38 2.43 9.67
C TRP A 166 15.42 1.51 10.40
N VAL A 167 15.96 0.46 11.01
CA VAL A 167 15.21 -0.34 11.96
C VAL A 167 15.01 0.48 13.22
N ARG A 168 13.79 0.57 13.70
CA ARG A 168 13.42 1.20 14.96
C ARG A 168 13.86 0.32 16.13
N SER A 169 15.17 0.23 16.35
CA SER A 169 15.76 -0.53 17.46
C SER A 169 15.74 0.28 18.75
N LYS A 170 15.74 -0.42 19.90
CA LYS A 170 15.82 0.21 21.20
C LYS A 170 17.03 1.16 21.30
N LYS A 171 18.21 0.71 20.83
CA LYS A 171 19.43 1.53 20.82
C LYS A 171 19.30 2.81 19.99
N LEU A 172 18.65 2.72 18.81
CA LEU A 172 18.44 3.91 17.98
C LEU A 172 17.50 4.89 18.68
N ILE A 173 16.42 4.39 19.28
CA ILE A 173 15.46 5.26 19.98
C ILE A 173 16.12 5.92 21.21
N GLU A 174 16.89 5.18 22.00
CA GLU A 174 17.63 5.73 23.14
C GLU A 174 18.62 6.81 22.70
N TYR A 175 19.33 6.60 21.59
CA TYR A 175 20.22 7.60 20.99
C TYR A 175 19.45 8.88 20.59
N LEU A 176 18.35 8.73 19.84
CA LEU A 176 17.53 9.86 19.40
C LEU A 176 16.92 10.64 20.58
N MET A 177 16.52 9.94 21.65
CA MET A 177 16.03 10.58 22.87
C MET A 177 17.13 11.35 23.59
N GLY A 178 18.34 10.80 23.66
CA GLY A 178 19.50 11.46 24.28
C GLY A 178 19.89 12.74 23.56
N GLU A 179 19.94 12.70 22.25
CA GLU A 179 20.23 13.88 21.43
C GLU A 179 19.08 14.92 21.44
N ALA A 180 17.83 14.47 21.43
CA ALA A 180 16.67 15.36 21.52
C ALA A 180 16.59 16.11 22.85
N MET A 181 17.05 15.51 23.95
CA MET A 181 17.12 16.17 25.26
C MET A 181 18.25 17.22 25.33
N GLN A 182 19.24 17.15 24.44
CA GLN A 182 20.31 18.16 24.33
C GLN A 182 19.93 19.31 23.38
N SER A 183 18.95 19.11 22.50
CA SER A 183 18.35 20.17 21.70
C SER A 183 17.11 20.67 22.45
N ASP A 184 17.07 21.93 22.82
CA ASP A 184 15.97 22.59 23.59
C ASP A 184 14.62 22.66 22.82
N ASP A 185 14.27 21.66 22.03
CA ASP A 185 13.04 21.62 21.23
C ASP A 185 11.99 20.71 21.92
N PRO A 186 10.91 21.29 22.52
CA PRO A 186 9.91 20.56 23.29
C PRO A 186 9.02 19.62 22.43
N ASP A 187 8.95 19.81 21.12
CA ASP A 187 8.07 19.01 20.24
C ASP A 187 8.67 17.62 19.90
N ALA A 188 9.96 17.44 20.08
CA ALA A 188 10.64 16.17 19.77
C ALA A 188 10.23 15.01 20.70
N THR A 189 9.85 15.30 21.94
CA THR A 189 9.58 14.28 22.97
C THR A 189 8.22 13.58 22.80
N THR A 190 7.24 14.25 22.22
CA THR A 190 5.84 13.75 22.12
C THR A 190 5.69 12.62 21.07
N LEU A 191 6.56 12.56 20.08
CA LEU A 191 6.46 11.61 18.96
C LEU A 191 7.06 10.21 19.27
N LEU A 192 7.80 10.06 20.37
CA LEU A 192 8.54 8.83 20.71
C LEU A 192 7.75 7.79 21.53
N SER A 193 6.55 8.13 22.01
CA SER A 193 5.75 7.27 22.89
C SER A 193 5.06 6.07 22.21
N THR A 194 5.34 5.78 20.95
CA THR A 194 4.79 4.60 20.26
C THR A 194 5.52 3.32 20.72
N PRO A 195 4.83 2.29 21.23
CA PRO A 195 5.47 1.10 21.81
C PRO A 195 6.32 0.34 20.78
N ILE A 196 7.53 -0.03 21.20
CA ILE A 196 8.52 -0.78 20.42
C ILE A 196 8.08 -2.26 20.35
N ALA A 197 7.62 -2.72 19.19
CA ALA A 197 7.47 -4.15 18.94
C ALA A 197 8.82 -4.72 18.46
N GLN A 198 9.38 -5.69 19.18
CA GLN A 198 10.56 -6.41 18.71
C GLN A 198 10.26 -7.16 17.41
N PRO A 199 11.08 -7.05 16.36
CA PRO A 199 10.96 -7.91 15.19
C PRO A 199 11.31 -9.34 15.62
N ARG A 200 10.38 -10.29 15.48
CA ARG A 200 10.70 -11.71 15.56
C ARG A 200 11.62 -12.04 14.38
N ASP A 201 12.78 -12.61 14.69
CA ASP A 201 13.71 -13.22 13.73
C ASP A 201 12.95 -14.16 12.79
N SER A 202 12.64 -13.72 11.61
CA SER A 202 12.20 -14.59 10.55
C SER A 202 13.37 -14.81 9.60
N ARG A 203 14.02 -15.96 9.74
CA ARG A 203 15.02 -16.50 8.83
C ARG A 203 14.53 -16.33 7.39
N PHE A 204 15.19 -15.49 6.64
CA PHE A 204 15.07 -15.43 5.20
C PHE A 204 15.51 -16.77 4.61
N LYS A 205 14.58 -17.64 4.25
CA LYS A 205 14.88 -18.73 3.32
C LYS A 205 15.00 -18.11 1.94
N HIS A 206 16.22 -18.07 1.43
CA HIS A 206 16.48 -17.87 0.02
C HIS A 206 15.71 -18.95 -0.76
N VAL A 207 14.73 -18.54 -1.54
CA VAL A 207 14.21 -19.37 -2.62
C VAL A 207 15.13 -19.11 -3.80
N GLY A 208 16.03 -20.07 -4.02
CA GLY A 208 16.94 -20.09 -5.12
C GLY A 208 16.25 -20.28 -6.46
N SER A 209 16.89 -19.77 -7.44
CA SER A 209 16.68 -19.86 -8.89
C SER A 209 16.33 -21.27 -9.39
N ARG A 210 15.33 -21.35 -10.24
CA ARG A 210 15.35 -22.12 -11.49
C ARG A 210 14.50 -21.42 -12.53
#